data_fa495e36721d4ee82035b25d0ff4183d
#
_entry.id   fa495e36721d4ee82035b25d0ff4183d
#
_cell.length_a   1.000
_cell.length_b   1.000
_cell.length_c   1.000
_cell.angle_alpha   90.00
_cell.angle_beta   90.00
_cell.angle_gamma   90.00
#
_symmetry.space_group_name_H-M   'P 1'
#
loop_
_entity.id
_entity.type
_entity.pdbx_description
1 polymer ?
#
loop_
_entity_poly.entity_id
_entity_poly.type
_entity_poly.pdbx_seq_one_letter_code
_entity_poly.pdbx_strand_id
1 'polypeptide(L)'
;MAFLRSISKTDPASLIVGDGIFLRAPQVSDFSEWADLREASRDFLTPWEPTWPTDDLTKPSFRRRLRRYQRESRDGNAYPFFIFREIDRALVGGCTLSNVHRGVQQDCTLGYWAGAPFAGQGYITRAVRAVIPFVFEELKLHRIMASCLLENERSRAVLRRCGFREEGHARGLLRINGVWRDHVQFAILRDDPRP
;
A
#
# COMPACT_ATOMS: atom_id res chain seq x y z
N MET A 1 11.29 -14.87 -38.20
CA MET A 1 11.77 -15.21 -36.84
C MET A 1 11.17 -14.21 -35.87
N ALA A 2 10.14 -14.63 -35.14
CA ALA A 2 9.45 -13.78 -34.17
C ALA A 2 10.26 -13.80 -32.86
N PHE A 3 10.84 -12.67 -32.48
CA PHE A 3 11.43 -12.47 -31.17
C PHE A 3 10.29 -12.40 -30.13
N LEU A 4 10.07 -13.49 -29.42
CA LEU A 4 9.32 -13.48 -28.18
C LEU A 4 10.09 -12.59 -27.19
N ARG A 5 9.67 -11.33 -27.05
CA ARG A 5 10.10 -10.49 -25.93
C ARG A 5 9.61 -11.17 -24.67
N SER A 6 10.55 -11.73 -23.91
CA SER A 6 10.36 -12.17 -22.54
C SER A 6 9.67 -11.03 -21.78
N ILE A 7 8.46 -11.28 -21.29
CA ILE A 7 7.81 -10.40 -20.31
C ILE A 7 8.70 -10.46 -19.08
N SER A 8 9.48 -9.42 -18.84
CA SER A 8 10.29 -9.26 -17.65
C SER A 8 9.35 -9.40 -16.45
N LYS A 9 9.47 -10.49 -15.69
CA LYS A 9 8.85 -10.59 -14.36
C LYS A 9 9.42 -9.42 -13.57
N THR A 10 8.56 -8.49 -13.16
CA THR A 10 8.95 -7.36 -12.33
C THR A 10 9.67 -7.89 -11.10
N ASP A 11 10.93 -7.50 -10.94
CA ASP A 11 11.75 -7.98 -9.83
C ASP A 11 11.08 -7.59 -8.51
N PRO A 12 10.79 -8.55 -7.62
CA PRO A 12 10.24 -8.23 -6.29
C PRO A 12 11.18 -7.35 -5.43
N ALA A 13 12.40 -7.11 -5.90
CA ALA A 13 13.36 -6.19 -5.30
C ALA A 13 13.23 -4.73 -5.79
N SER A 14 12.17 -4.36 -6.52
CA SER A 14 11.99 -2.99 -7.03
C SER A 14 12.12 -1.96 -5.91
N LEU A 15 13.09 -1.06 -6.07
CA LEU A 15 13.26 0.14 -5.26
C LEU A 15 12.49 1.27 -5.94
N ILE A 16 11.50 1.83 -5.26
CA ILE A 16 10.76 3.01 -5.73
C ILE A 16 11.28 4.21 -4.95
N VAL A 17 11.81 5.19 -5.65
CA VAL A 17 12.33 6.44 -5.07
C VAL A 17 11.30 7.54 -5.25
N GLY A 18 11.05 8.30 -4.19
CA GLY A 18 10.16 9.45 -4.17
C GLY A 18 10.85 10.66 -3.54
N ASP A 19 10.10 11.75 -3.36
CA ASP A 19 10.59 12.99 -2.75
C ASP A 19 10.91 12.79 -1.25
N GLY A 20 12.20 12.64 -0.92
CA GLY A 20 12.71 12.42 0.44
C GLY A 20 12.28 11.11 1.09
N ILE A 21 11.82 10.15 0.29
CA ILE A 21 11.44 8.80 0.72
C ILE A 21 11.86 7.76 -0.30
N PHE A 22 11.96 6.52 0.14
CA PHE A 22 12.00 5.38 -0.77
C PHE A 22 11.12 4.23 -0.25
N LEU A 23 10.67 3.40 -1.18
CA LEU A 23 9.88 2.21 -0.86
C LEU A 23 10.61 0.98 -1.37
N ARG A 24 10.63 -0.07 -0.58
CA ARG A 24 11.12 -1.39 -0.96
C ARG A 24 10.31 -2.50 -0.31
N ALA A 25 10.42 -3.69 -0.84
CA ALA A 25 9.83 -4.88 -0.22
C ALA A 25 10.34 -5.06 1.22
N PRO A 26 9.46 -5.47 2.16
CA PRO A 26 9.83 -5.77 3.54
C PRO A 26 10.85 -6.91 3.63
N GLN A 27 11.80 -6.80 4.57
CA GLN A 27 12.88 -7.76 4.82
C GLN A 27 12.83 -8.27 6.26
N VAL A 28 13.49 -9.40 6.52
CA VAL A 28 13.55 -10.00 7.88
C VAL A 28 14.21 -9.05 8.88
N SER A 29 15.19 -8.27 8.42
CA SER A 29 15.89 -7.26 9.24
C SER A 29 14.99 -6.12 9.72
N ASP A 30 13.87 -5.87 9.05
CA ASP A 30 12.96 -4.76 9.39
C ASP A 30 12.07 -5.09 10.61
N PHE A 31 12.13 -6.32 11.11
CA PHE A 31 11.20 -6.80 12.13
C PHE A 31 11.14 -5.89 13.37
N SER A 32 12.28 -5.54 13.95
CA SER A 32 12.31 -4.78 15.20
C SER A 32 11.67 -3.41 14.99
N GLU A 33 12.16 -2.66 14.02
CA GLU A 33 11.68 -1.31 13.72
C GLU A 33 10.19 -1.31 13.35
N TRP A 34 9.76 -2.30 12.56
CA TRP A 34 8.35 -2.45 12.20
C TRP A 34 7.47 -2.76 13.42
N ALA A 35 7.89 -3.69 14.29
CA ALA A 35 7.11 -4.09 15.46
C ALA A 35 6.99 -2.93 16.46
N ASP A 36 8.11 -2.23 16.72
CA ASP A 36 8.15 -1.08 17.62
C ASP A 36 7.27 0.07 17.09
N LEU A 37 7.37 0.38 15.79
CA LEU A 37 6.55 1.41 15.17
C LEU A 37 5.06 1.06 15.20
N ARG A 38 4.72 -0.19 14.91
CA ARG A 38 3.32 -0.67 14.96
C ARG A 38 2.76 -0.62 16.36
N GLU A 39 3.52 -1.06 17.37
CA GLU A 39 3.09 -1.03 18.76
C GLU A 39 2.88 0.41 19.24
N ALA A 40 3.83 1.31 18.97
CA ALA A 40 3.69 2.74 19.29
C ALA A 40 2.54 3.44 18.55
N SER A 41 2.03 2.81 17.50
CA SER A 41 0.93 3.34 16.68
C SER A 41 -0.39 2.61 16.89
N ARG A 42 -0.50 1.70 17.86
CA ARG A 42 -1.66 0.81 18.03
C ARG A 42 -2.97 1.58 18.12
N ASP A 43 -3.08 2.52 19.04
CA ASP A 43 -4.30 3.30 19.26
C ASP A 43 -4.65 4.19 18.06
N PHE A 44 -3.62 4.67 17.37
CA PHE A 44 -3.77 5.50 16.18
C PHE A 44 -4.28 4.70 14.97
N LEU A 45 -3.89 3.43 14.82
CA LEU A 45 -4.21 2.59 13.66
C LEU A 45 -5.48 1.74 13.86
N THR A 46 -5.74 1.30 15.08
CA THR A 46 -6.88 0.42 15.41
C THR A 46 -8.23 0.88 14.84
N PRO A 47 -8.58 2.18 14.85
CA PRO A 47 -9.86 2.63 14.29
C PRO A 47 -10.00 2.41 12.76
N TRP A 48 -8.88 2.23 12.07
CA TRP A 48 -8.80 2.22 10.60
C TRP A 48 -8.46 0.87 10.00
N GLU A 49 -8.11 -0.12 10.83
CA GLU A 49 -7.61 -1.42 10.38
C GLU A 49 -8.49 -2.58 10.87
N PRO A 50 -8.39 -3.75 10.24
CA PRO A 50 -8.92 -4.99 10.79
C PRO A 50 -8.34 -5.26 12.18
N THR A 51 -9.07 -6.01 13.02
CA THR A 51 -8.58 -6.44 14.33
C THR A 51 -7.24 -7.16 14.19
N TRP A 52 -6.24 -6.71 14.93
CA TRP A 52 -4.93 -7.34 14.93
C TRP A 52 -4.96 -8.68 15.67
N PRO A 53 -4.43 -9.76 15.10
CA PRO A 53 -4.22 -11.00 15.83
C PRO A 53 -3.35 -10.77 17.08
N THR A 54 -3.55 -11.56 18.12
CA THR A 54 -2.79 -11.44 19.36
C THR A 54 -1.27 -11.65 19.17
N ASP A 55 -0.88 -12.42 18.13
CA ASP A 55 0.50 -12.68 17.76
C ASP A 55 1.02 -11.76 16.63
N ASP A 56 0.28 -10.72 16.23
CA ASP A 56 0.58 -9.91 15.03
C ASP A 56 2.00 -9.36 15.03
N LEU A 57 2.46 -8.84 16.17
CA LEU A 57 3.78 -8.21 16.31
C LEU A 57 4.88 -9.19 16.74
N THR A 58 4.65 -10.50 16.66
CA THR A 58 5.69 -11.48 16.95
C THR A 58 6.57 -11.79 15.75
N LYS A 59 7.85 -12.11 15.99
CA LYS A 59 8.80 -12.48 14.92
C LYS A 59 8.34 -13.68 14.06
N PRO A 60 7.73 -14.75 14.64
CA PRO A 60 7.14 -15.81 13.82
C PRO A 60 6.02 -15.34 12.90
N SER A 61 5.12 -14.48 13.38
CA SER A 61 4.03 -13.93 12.58
C SER A 61 4.57 -13.06 11.45
N PHE A 62 5.54 -12.19 11.74
CA PHE A 62 6.20 -11.37 10.73
C PHE A 62 6.88 -12.23 9.65
N ARG A 63 7.56 -13.31 10.02
CA ARG A 63 8.15 -14.25 9.05
C ARG A 63 7.11 -14.94 8.17
N ARG A 64 5.94 -15.32 8.74
CA ARG A 64 4.81 -15.88 7.95
C ARG A 64 4.30 -14.84 6.96
N ARG A 65 4.15 -13.58 7.40
CA ARG A 65 3.75 -12.44 6.56
C ARG A 65 4.72 -12.23 5.41
N LEU A 66 6.04 -12.22 5.66
CA LEU A 66 7.05 -12.07 4.60
C LEU A 66 7.00 -13.20 3.57
N ARG A 67 6.86 -14.47 4.02
CA ARG A 67 6.72 -15.60 3.07
C ARG A 67 5.48 -15.47 2.18
N ARG A 68 4.36 -15.00 2.75
CA ARG A 68 3.15 -14.70 1.98
C ARG A 68 3.42 -13.58 0.97
N TYR A 69 4.00 -12.49 1.39
CA TYR A 69 4.34 -11.34 0.54
C TYR A 69 5.25 -11.75 -0.63
N GLN A 70 6.30 -12.53 -0.36
CA GLN A 70 7.21 -13.03 -1.39
C GLN A 70 6.49 -13.92 -2.42
N ARG A 71 5.58 -14.78 -1.97
CA ARG A 71 4.76 -15.61 -2.86
C ARG A 71 3.83 -14.73 -3.72
N GLU A 72 3.05 -13.86 -3.10
CA GLU A 72 2.11 -12.98 -3.79
C GLU A 72 2.80 -12.07 -4.81
N SER A 73 3.99 -11.54 -4.48
CA SER A 73 4.79 -10.73 -5.42
C SER A 73 5.34 -11.56 -6.57
N ARG A 74 5.82 -12.78 -6.31
CA ARG A 74 6.30 -13.68 -7.36
C ARG A 74 5.19 -14.08 -8.32
N ASP A 75 3.99 -14.29 -7.78
CA ASP A 75 2.81 -14.66 -8.55
C ASP A 75 2.18 -13.45 -9.25
N GLY A 76 2.64 -12.23 -8.94
CA GLY A 76 2.14 -10.98 -9.50
C GLY A 76 0.77 -10.54 -8.95
N ASN A 77 0.35 -11.08 -7.80
CA ASN A 77 -0.95 -10.84 -7.18
C ASN A 77 -0.95 -9.66 -6.20
N ALA A 78 0.23 -9.33 -5.60
CA ALA A 78 0.38 -8.20 -4.71
C ALA A 78 1.84 -7.72 -4.67
N TYR A 79 2.02 -6.44 -4.33
CA TYR A 79 3.32 -5.78 -4.17
C TYR A 79 3.32 -4.99 -2.86
N PRO A 80 3.76 -5.58 -1.75
CA PRO A 80 3.89 -4.90 -0.47
C PRO A 80 5.20 -4.14 -0.40
N PHE A 81 5.14 -2.91 0.09
CA PHE A 81 6.29 -2.04 0.31
C PHE A 81 6.29 -1.50 1.74
N PHE A 82 7.47 -1.39 2.33
CA PHE A 82 7.72 -0.49 3.44
C PHE A 82 8.21 0.85 2.91
N ILE A 83 7.80 1.93 3.60
CA ILE A 83 8.15 3.31 3.26
C ILE A 83 9.21 3.76 4.24
N PHE A 84 10.34 4.21 3.73
CA PHE A 84 11.46 4.70 4.52
C PHE A 84 11.69 6.18 4.23
N ARG A 85 12.00 6.95 5.26
CA ARG A 85 12.50 8.30 5.12
C ARG A 85 13.95 8.26 4.63
N GLU A 86 14.29 9.08 3.64
CA GLU A 86 15.59 8.98 2.96
C GLU A 86 16.75 9.38 3.87
N ILE A 87 16.61 10.47 4.64
CA ILE A 87 17.70 11.11 5.41
C ILE A 87 18.31 10.22 6.49
N ASP A 88 17.51 9.39 7.13
CA ASP A 88 17.94 8.54 8.26
C ASP A 88 17.51 7.08 8.10
N ARG A 89 16.86 6.77 6.99
CA ARG A 89 16.33 5.44 6.64
C ARG A 89 15.29 4.88 7.63
N ALA A 90 14.68 5.75 8.45
CA ALA A 90 13.64 5.36 9.39
C ALA A 90 12.40 4.83 8.66
N LEU A 91 11.85 3.73 9.14
CA LEU A 91 10.58 3.17 8.69
C LEU A 91 9.42 4.09 9.10
N VAL A 92 8.71 4.65 8.15
CA VAL A 92 7.61 5.60 8.42
C VAL A 92 6.22 5.01 8.22
N GLY A 93 6.11 3.89 7.51
CA GLY A 93 4.84 3.25 7.23
C GLY A 93 4.93 2.16 6.19
N GLY A 94 3.79 1.80 5.60
CA GLY A 94 3.71 0.81 4.54
C GLY A 94 2.67 1.15 3.48
N CYS A 95 2.91 0.62 2.29
CA CYS A 95 2.04 0.72 1.13
C CYS A 95 1.93 -0.66 0.48
N THR A 96 0.75 -1.08 0.11
CA THR A 96 0.54 -2.38 -0.53
C THR A 96 -0.38 -2.22 -1.74
N LEU A 97 0.06 -2.74 -2.87
CA LEU A 97 -0.79 -3.00 -4.01
C LEU A 97 -1.26 -4.44 -3.90
N SER A 98 -2.53 -4.67 -3.78
CA SER A 98 -3.16 -5.99 -3.64
C SER A 98 -4.23 -6.20 -4.69
N ASN A 99 -4.78 -7.41 -4.78
CA ASN A 99 -5.85 -7.73 -5.73
C ASN A 99 -5.48 -7.28 -7.16
N VAL A 100 -4.27 -7.66 -7.59
CA VAL A 100 -3.80 -7.33 -8.94
C VAL A 100 -4.53 -8.21 -9.95
N HIS A 101 -5.43 -7.63 -10.71
CA HIS A 101 -6.16 -8.29 -11.78
C HIS A 101 -5.56 -7.96 -13.14
N ARG A 102 -5.38 -8.98 -13.95
CA ARG A 102 -4.94 -8.88 -15.35
C ARG A 102 -6.14 -9.09 -16.28
N GLY A 103 -5.90 -9.24 -17.56
CA GLY A 103 -6.94 -9.46 -18.57
C GLY A 103 -7.78 -8.19 -18.80
N VAL A 104 -9.09 -8.30 -18.76
CA VAL A 104 -10.01 -7.21 -19.08
C VAL A 104 -10.13 -6.15 -17.98
N GLN A 105 -9.86 -6.49 -16.73
CA GLN A 105 -10.01 -5.58 -15.59
C GLN A 105 -8.78 -4.67 -15.40
N GLN A 106 -7.57 -5.21 -15.43
CA GLN A 106 -6.29 -4.49 -15.37
C GLN A 106 -6.22 -3.46 -14.24
N ASP A 107 -6.49 -3.88 -13.01
CA ASP A 107 -6.49 -2.99 -11.84
C ASP A 107 -5.75 -3.58 -10.64
N CYS A 108 -5.60 -2.75 -9.62
CA CYS A 108 -5.17 -3.18 -8.29
C CYS A 108 -5.81 -2.31 -7.21
N THR A 109 -5.74 -2.80 -5.96
CA THR A 109 -6.17 -2.07 -4.77
C THR A 109 -4.96 -1.54 -4.01
N LEU A 110 -4.95 -0.24 -3.74
CA LEU A 110 -3.95 0.44 -2.93
C LEU A 110 -4.41 0.51 -1.47
N GLY A 111 -3.58 -0.01 -0.56
CA GLY A 111 -3.70 0.18 0.87
C GLY A 111 -2.43 0.80 1.44
N TYR A 112 -2.54 1.60 2.51
CA TYR A 112 -1.39 2.21 3.17
C TYR A 112 -1.65 2.49 4.65
N TRP A 113 -0.57 2.64 5.40
CA TRP A 113 -0.58 3.08 6.79
C TRP A 113 0.64 3.95 7.09
N ALA A 114 0.53 4.83 8.05
CA ALA A 114 1.64 5.61 8.60
C ALA A 114 1.79 5.31 10.09
N GLY A 115 3.02 5.23 10.57
CA GLY A 115 3.28 5.24 12.01
C GLY A 115 2.81 6.57 12.62
N ALA A 116 2.26 6.51 13.84
CA ALA A 116 1.73 7.69 14.53
C ALA A 116 2.74 8.85 14.61
N PRO A 117 4.05 8.62 14.90
CA PRO A 117 5.05 9.70 14.93
C PRO A 117 5.26 10.42 13.60
N PHE A 118 4.88 9.79 12.48
CA PHE A 118 5.09 10.28 11.12
C PHE A 118 3.80 10.78 10.46
N ALA A 119 2.67 10.70 11.18
CA ALA A 119 1.38 11.12 10.65
C ALA A 119 1.34 12.64 10.38
N GLY A 120 0.63 13.04 9.32
CA GLY A 120 0.46 14.45 8.96
C GLY A 120 1.67 15.13 8.30
N GLN A 121 2.80 14.45 8.14
CA GLN A 121 4.05 14.99 7.57
C GLN A 121 4.19 14.79 6.04
N GLY A 122 3.13 14.32 5.38
CA GLY A 122 3.11 14.15 3.92
C GLY A 122 3.76 12.88 3.37
N TYR A 123 4.36 12.03 4.22
CA TYR A 123 5.05 10.81 3.77
C TYR A 123 4.17 9.88 2.94
N ILE A 124 2.92 9.65 3.36
CA ILE A 124 1.99 8.81 2.61
C ILE A 124 1.63 9.41 1.26
N THR A 125 1.40 10.73 1.18
CA THR A 125 1.13 11.41 -0.09
C THR A 125 2.30 11.22 -1.07
N ARG A 126 3.55 11.41 -0.59
CA ARG A 126 4.76 11.18 -1.41
C ARG A 126 4.90 9.73 -1.83
N ALA A 127 4.64 8.78 -0.93
CA ALA A 127 4.69 7.35 -1.22
C ALA A 127 3.65 6.93 -2.27
N VAL A 128 2.40 7.38 -2.14
CA VAL A 128 1.34 7.10 -3.12
C VAL A 128 1.71 7.69 -4.49
N ARG A 129 2.20 8.94 -4.54
CA ARG A 129 2.68 9.55 -5.79
C ARG A 129 3.81 8.76 -6.45
N ALA A 130 4.75 8.24 -5.65
CA ALA A 130 5.87 7.43 -6.15
C ALA A 130 5.42 6.05 -6.67
N VAL A 131 4.37 5.46 -6.09
CA VAL A 131 3.85 4.14 -6.49
C VAL A 131 3.00 4.21 -7.76
N ILE A 132 2.34 5.33 -8.05
CA ILE A 132 1.47 5.46 -9.23
C ILE A 132 2.20 5.15 -10.55
N PRO A 133 3.39 5.71 -10.85
CA PRO A 133 4.15 5.34 -12.04
C PRO A 133 4.49 3.85 -12.09
N PHE A 134 4.90 3.24 -10.98
CA PHE A 134 5.18 1.81 -10.91
C PHE A 134 3.96 0.98 -11.37
N VAL A 135 2.74 1.34 -10.95
CA VAL A 135 1.53 0.60 -11.35
C VAL A 135 1.26 0.76 -12.86
N PHE A 136 1.33 1.97 -13.37
CA PHE A 136 0.94 2.23 -14.76
C PHE A 136 2.04 1.92 -15.78
N GLU A 137 3.31 2.12 -15.42
CA GLU A 137 4.44 1.98 -16.33
C GLU A 137 5.12 0.62 -16.23
N GLU A 138 5.29 0.08 -15.01
CA GLU A 138 5.94 -1.22 -14.81
C GLU A 138 4.92 -2.38 -14.83
N LEU A 139 3.85 -2.27 -14.02
CA LEU A 139 2.83 -3.31 -13.95
C LEU A 139 1.87 -3.27 -15.15
N LYS A 140 1.86 -2.17 -15.92
CA LYS A 140 1.00 -1.96 -17.10
C LYS A 140 -0.50 -2.10 -16.80
N LEU A 141 -0.92 -1.74 -15.59
CA LEU A 141 -2.32 -1.73 -15.23
C LEU A 141 -3.00 -0.46 -15.74
N HIS A 142 -4.33 -0.48 -15.79
CA HIS A 142 -5.16 0.64 -16.25
C HIS A 142 -5.69 1.48 -15.08
N ARG A 143 -5.88 0.87 -13.89
CA ARG A 143 -6.60 1.47 -12.78
C ARG A 143 -6.00 1.14 -11.43
N ILE A 144 -6.00 2.12 -10.50
CA ILE A 144 -5.71 1.91 -9.09
C ILE A 144 -6.96 2.27 -8.30
N MET A 145 -7.44 1.34 -7.48
CA MET A 145 -8.55 1.57 -6.54
C MET A 145 -8.02 1.78 -5.13
N ALA A 146 -8.74 2.57 -4.33
CA ALA A 146 -8.51 2.70 -2.90
C ALA A 146 -9.84 2.92 -2.19
N SER A 147 -9.94 2.44 -0.96
CA SER A 147 -11.14 2.65 -0.14
C SER A 147 -10.74 3.09 1.26
N CYS A 148 -11.51 3.99 1.84
CA CYS A 148 -11.33 4.39 3.22
C CYS A 148 -12.67 4.61 3.91
N LEU A 149 -12.69 4.54 5.24
CA LEU A 149 -13.87 4.81 6.04
C LEU A 149 -14.41 6.22 5.75
N LEU A 150 -15.73 6.40 5.82
CA LEU A 150 -16.41 7.69 5.57
C LEU A 150 -15.83 8.83 6.42
N GLU A 151 -15.51 8.54 7.66
CA GLU A 151 -14.96 9.50 8.64
C GLU A 151 -13.43 9.68 8.55
N ASN A 152 -12.73 8.91 7.71
CA ASN A 152 -11.27 9.02 7.57
C ASN A 152 -10.87 10.16 6.63
N GLU A 153 -11.13 11.41 7.06
CA GLU A 153 -10.81 12.60 6.27
C GLU A 153 -9.33 12.73 5.90
N ARG A 154 -8.43 12.20 6.75
CA ARG A 154 -6.99 12.18 6.45
C ARG A 154 -6.68 11.34 5.23
N SER A 155 -7.25 10.14 5.15
CA SER A 155 -7.06 9.24 4.00
C SER A 155 -7.72 9.82 2.75
N ARG A 156 -8.94 10.36 2.86
CA ARG A 156 -9.63 11.04 1.75
C ARG A 156 -8.79 12.19 1.18
N ALA A 157 -8.20 13.01 2.07
CA ALA A 157 -7.34 14.12 1.65
C ALA A 157 -6.06 13.65 0.95
N VAL A 158 -5.43 12.54 1.41
CA VAL A 158 -4.29 11.92 0.72
C VAL A 158 -4.66 11.50 -0.69
N LEU A 159 -5.76 10.75 -0.84
CA LEU A 159 -6.20 10.25 -2.14
C LEU A 159 -6.50 11.38 -3.12
N ARG A 160 -7.25 12.42 -2.69
CA ARG A 160 -7.55 13.59 -3.52
C ARG A 160 -6.27 14.33 -3.96
N ARG A 161 -5.29 14.52 -3.06
CA ARG A 161 -3.99 15.16 -3.39
C ARG A 161 -3.14 14.33 -4.35
N CYS A 162 -3.41 13.03 -4.46
CA CYS A 162 -2.73 12.15 -5.40
C CYS A 162 -3.50 11.96 -6.73
N GLY A 163 -4.60 12.71 -6.94
CA GLY A 163 -5.38 12.67 -8.18
C GLY A 163 -6.46 11.61 -8.23
N PHE A 164 -6.70 10.88 -7.14
CA PHE A 164 -7.81 9.93 -7.08
C PHE A 164 -9.15 10.67 -7.05
N ARG A 165 -10.10 10.15 -7.82
CA ARG A 165 -11.49 10.63 -7.85
C ARG A 165 -12.37 9.73 -6.99
N GLU A 166 -13.31 10.34 -6.29
CA GLU A 166 -14.34 9.64 -5.54
C GLU A 166 -15.38 9.07 -6.52
N GLU A 167 -15.71 7.78 -6.40
CA GLU A 167 -16.61 7.10 -7.32
C GLU A 167 -17.89 6.62 -6.66
N GLY A 168 -17.95 6.62 -5.34
CA GLY A 168 -19.16 6.23 -4.62
C GLY A 168 -18.91 5.65 -3.24
N HIS A 169 -19.98 5.11 -2.67
CA HIS A 169 -19.98 4.49 -1.35
C HIS A 169 -20.29 3.00 -1.45
N ALA A 170 -19.52 2.19 -0.73
CA ALA A 170 -19.75 0.76 -0.61
C ALA A 170 -20.17 0.43 0.82
N ARG A 171 -21.41 -0.06 0.98
CA ARG A 171 -21.96 -0.43 2.29
C ARG A 171 -21.33 -1.73 2.79
N GLY A 172 -20.93 -1.75 4.08
CA GLY A 172 -20.38 -2.93 4.73
C GLY A 172 -19.20 -3.56 4.00
N LEU A 173 -18.34 -2.76 3.37
CA LEU A 173 -17.29 -3.26 2.47
C LEU A 173 -16.22 -4.07 3.19
N LEU A 174 -15.71 -3.58 4.31
CA LEU A 174 -14.64 -4.22 5.07
C LEU A 174 -14.99 -4.30 6.56
N ARG A 175 -14.43 -5.34 7.21
CA ARG A 175 -14.58 -5.52 8.66
C ARG A 175 -13.42 -4.83 9.37
N ILE A 176 -13.67 -3.62 9.86
CA ILE A 176 -12.69 -2.79 10.57
C ILE A 176 -12.93 -2.92 12.07
N ASN A 177 -11.88 -3.22 12.82
CA ASN A 177 -11.94 -3.45 14.27
C ASN A 177 -13.15 -4.31 14.70
N GLY A 178 -13.37 -5.40 13.96
CA GLY A 178 -14.43 -6.36 14.24
C GLY A 178 -15.84 -6.00 13.73
N VAL A 179 -16.06 -4.81 13.16
CA VAL A 179 -17.36 -4.32 12.69
C VAL A 179 -17.34 -4.10 11.17
N TRP A 180 -18.39 -4.53 10.47
CA TRP A 180 -18.57 -4.20 9.05
C TRP A 180 -18.84 -2.71 8.90
N ARG A 181 -18.04 -2.03 8.07
CA ARG A 181 -18.07 -0.58 7.92
C ARG A 181 -18.24 -0.17 6.46
N ASP A 182 -18.95 0.92 6.27
CA ASP A 182 -19.10 1.57 4.96
C ASP A 182 -17.83 2.31 4.58
N HIS A 183 -17.51 2.32 3.29
CA HIS A 183 -16.31 2.96 2.75
C HIS A 183 -16.65 3.88 1.59
N VAL A 184 -15.89 4.95 1.46
CA VAL A 184 -15.80 5.73 0.23
C VAL A 184 -14.82 5.05 -0.69
N GLN A 185 -15.22 4.87 -1.94
CA GLN A 185 -14.38 4.29 -2.99
C GLN A 185 -13.75 5.39 -3.84
N PHE A 186 -12.48 5.23 -4.12
CA PHE A 186 -11.68 6.12 -4.94
C PHE A 186 -10.96 5.34 -6.03
N ALA A 187 -10.73 5.99 -7.16
CA ALA A 187 -9.86 5.45 -8.19
C ALA A 187 -9.07 6.54 -8.92
N ILE A 188 -7.96 6.12 -9.52
CA ILE A 188 -7.21 6.88 -10.51
C ILE A 188 -6.95 5.98 -11.71
N LEU A 189 -7.12 6.53 -12.92
CA LEU A 189 -6.88 5.85 -14.18
C LEU A 189 -5.51 6.23 -14.74
N ARG A 190 -5.00 5.40 -15.65
CA ARG A 190 -3.72 5.66 -16.34
C ARG A 190 -3.71 7.02 -17.03
N ASP A 191 -4.82 7.39 -17.66
CA ASP A 191 -4.95 8.58 -18.48
C ASP A 191 -5.49 9.80 -17.72
N ASP A 192 -5.75 9.66 -16.40
CA ASP A 192 -6.16 10.80 -15.58
C ASP A 192 -5.00 11.80 -15.43
N PRO A 193 -5.31 13.12 -15.41
CA PRO A 193 -4.31 14.15 -15.13
C PRO A 193 -3.72 13.95 -13.73
N ARG A 194 -2.39 14.08 -13.63
CA ARG A 194 -1.66 13.93 -12.37
C ARG A 194 -1.30 15.29 -11.80
N PRO A 195 -1.47 15.47 -10.46
CA PRO A 195 -1.09 16.72 -9.80
C PRO A 195 0.42 16.86 -9.64
#